data_d1771db9a7c9a06958c0fcf1dddeb118
#
_entry.id   d1771db9a7c9a06958c0fcf1dddeb118
#
_cell.length_a   1.000
_cell.length_b   1.000
_cell.length_c   1.000
_cell.angle_alpha   90.00
_cell.angle_beta   90.00
_cell.angle_gamma   90.00
#
_symmetry.space_group_name_H-M   'P 1'
#
loop_
_entity.id
_entity.type
_entity.pdbx_description
1 polymer ?
#
loop_
_entity_poly.entity_id
_entity_poly.type
_entity_poly.pdbx_seq_one_letter_code
_entity_poly.pdbx_strand_id
1 'polypeptide(L)'
;MQRVVVDALFRDVSLTRQALFSFDDFVSRIVPNVINNHRPIVVKPDLSCFDDSVSPHTIRIHSVRYDVPSTVEKNGDIRLCTPMEARVRDLMYSAPMYVNVQYEHVVNGKKQVDEFKDIYFARMPVMVRSSLCSLNGGDDYSKNECPHDPGGYFIVNGREKTLVVQERISPNIIFCFGPNECIYHAEYDSIAHRVATLKIKVKKFGSTP
;
A
#
# COMPACT_ATOMS: atom_id res chain seq x y z
N MET A 1 29.48 19.82 -22.90
CA MET A 1 29.26 18.38 -23.18
C MET A 1 28.78 17.62 -21.95
N GLN A 2 29.42 17.66 -20.79
CA GLN A 2 29.03 16.95 -19.57
C GLN A 2 27.61 17.31 -19.09
N ARG A 3 27.24 18.60 -19.09
CA ARG A 3 25.90 19.05 -18.66
C ARG A 3 24.78 18.49 -19.53
N VAL A 4 24.99 18.42 -20.85
CA VAL A 4 24.03 17.87 -21.80
C VAL A 4 23.78 16.35 -21.55
N VAL A 5 24.84 15.61 -21.22
CA VAL A 5 24.75 14.19 -20.91
C VAL A 5 23.99 13.96 -19.59
N VAL A 6 24.28 14.79 -18.57
CA VAL A 6 23.58 14.72 -17.28
C VAL A 6 22.10 15.07 -17.43
N ASP A 7 21.78 16.14 -18.18
CA ASP A 7 20.39 16.53 -18.45
C ASP A 7 19.64 15.46 -19.23
N ALA A 8 20.29 14.81 -20.20
CA ALA A 8 19.69 13.70 -20.94
C ALA A 8 19.43 12.48 -20.03
N LEU A 9 20.41 12.14 -19.17
CA LEU A 9 20.25 11.05 -18.22
C LEU A 9 19.06 11.26 -17.27
N PHE A 10 18.92 12.47 -16.71
CA PHE A 10 17.82 12.76 -15.78
C PHE A 10 16.44 12.91 -16.46
N ARG A 11 16.40 13.17 -17.78
CA ARG A 11 15.15 13.09 -18.55
C ARG A 11 14.68 11.66 -18.72
N ASP A 12 15.61 10.73 -18.98
CA ASP A 12 15.27 9.34 -19.25
C ASP A 12 15.10 8.52 -17.97
N VAL A 13 15.86 8.85 -16.92
CA VAL A 13 15.84 8.11 -15.64
C VAL A 13 15.59 9.09 -14.49
N SER A 14 14.30 9.25 -14.12
CA SER A 14 13.97 9.97 -12.89
C SER A 14 14.51 9.20 -11.66
N LEU A 15 15.11 9.93 -10.73
CA LEU A 15 15.62 9.37 -9.46
C LEU A 15 14.53 8.69 -8.63
N THR A 16 13.29 9.11 -8.79
CA THR A 16 12.12 8.62 -8.04
C THR A 16 11.28 7.61 -8.81
N ARG A 17 11.71 7.22 -10.03
CA ARG A 17 10.96 6.32 -10.91
C ARG A 17 10.55 5.02 -10.22
N GLN A 18 11.45 4.44 -9.42
CA GLN A 18 11.15 3.20 -8.70
C GLN A 18 10.03 3.38 -7.68
N ALA A 19 10.06 4.47 -6.91
CA ALA A 19 9.03 4.77 -5.91
C ALA A 19 7.67 5.01 -6.57
N LEU A 20 7.63 5.83 -7.63
CA LEU A 20 6.42 6.13 -8.40
C LEU A 20 5.83 4.87 -9.03
N PHE A 21 6.66 4.08 -9.72
CA PHE A 21 6.22 2.82 -10.34
C PHE A 21 5.67 1.83 -9.31
N SER A 22 6.35 1.70 -8.16
CA SER A 22 5.89 0.82 -7.07
C SER A 22 4.54 1.26 -6.51
N PHE A 23 4.32 2.57 -6.36
CA PHE A 23 3.05 3.10 -5.88
C PHE A 23 1.93 2.92 -6.92
N ASP A 24 2.20 3.19 -8.18
CA ASP A 24 1.24 3.03 -9.26
C ASP A 24 0.85 1.55 -9.45
N ASP A 25 1.81 0.63 -9.34
CA ASP A 25 1.56 -0.82 -9.34
C ASP A 25 0.74 -1.25 -8.12
N PHE A 26 1.03 -0.69 -6.95
CA PHE A 26 0.25 -0.93 -5.74
C PHE A 26 -1.22 -0.56 -5.92
N VAL A 27 -1.50 0.63 -6.45
CA VAL A 27 -2.86 1.14 -6.65
C VAL A 27 -3.61 0.37 -7.73
N SER A 28 -2.94 0.11 -8.87
CA SER A 28 -3.60 -0.45 -10.07
C SER A 28 -3.73 -1.97 -10.03
N ARG A 29 -2.78 -2.68 -9.41
CA ARG A 29 -2.72 -4.14 -9.45
C ARG A 29 -2.85 -4.79 -8.08
N ILE A 30 -2.03 -4.34 -7.10
CA ILE A 30 -1.93 -5.06 -5.82
C ILE A 30 -3.21 -4.90 -5.01
N VAL A 31 -3.73 -3.69 -4.83
CA VAL A 31 -4.95 -3.46 -4.04
C VAL A 31 -6.17 -4.17 -4.63
N PRO A 32 -6.47 -4.07 -5.95
CA PRO A 32 -7.55 -4.85 -6.55
C PRO A 32 -7.39 -6.36 -6.37
N ASN A 33 -6.17 -6.90 -6.50
CA ASN A 33 -5.92 -8.32 -6.30
C ASN A 33 -6.15 -8.75 -4.84
N VAL A 34 -5.73 -7.93 -3.88
CA VAL A 34 -5.98 -8.22 -2.45
C VAL A 34 -7.47 -8.24 -2.16
N ILE A 35 -8.22 -7.28 -2.69
CA ILE A 35 -9.67 -7.20 -2.50
C ILE A 35 -10.37 -8.40 -3.13
N ASN A 36 -10.04 -8.75 -4.36
CA ASN A 36 -10.66 -9.88 -5.07
C ASN A 36 -10.36 -11.23 -4.41
N ASN A 37 -9.17 -11.38 -3.81
CA ASN A 37 -8.75 -12.61 -3.15
C ASN A 37 -9.13 -12.66 -1.66
N HIS A 38 -9.65 -11.56 -1.11
CA HIS A 38 -10.06 -11.52 0.29
C HIS A 38 -11.27 -12.44 0.52
N ARG A 39 -11.23 -13.23 1.59
CA ARG A 39 -12.35 -14.10 1.94
C ARG A 39 -13.55 -13.24 2.35
N PRO A 40 -14.79 -13.68 2.01
CA PRO A 40 -15.98 -12.99 2.46
C PRO A 40 -16.02 -12.88 3.99
N ILE A 41 -16.44 -11.72 4.48
CA ILE A 41 -16.62 -11.49 5.91
C ILE A 41 -17.96 -12.08 6.31
N VAL A 42 -17.94 -13.10 7.15
CA VAL A 42 -19.15 -13.73 7.65
C VAL A 42 -19.46 -13.20 9.04
N VAL A 43 -20.54 -12.46 9.15
CA VAL A 43 -21.06 -11.96 10.42
C VAL A 43 -22.08 -12.97 10.95
N LYS A 44 -21.73 -13.63 12.05
CA LYS A 44 -22.67 -14.53 12.75
C LYS A 44 -23.48 -13.71 13.76
N PRO A 45 -24.75 -14.01 13.92
CA PRO A 45 -25.55 -13.41 14.99
C PRO A 45 -24.97 -13.80 16.36
N ASP A 46 -25.07 -12.90 17.33
CA ASP A 46 -24.65 -13.19 18.69
C ASP A 46 -25.53 -14.33 19.26
N LEU A 47 -24.87 -15.34 19.82
CA LEU A 47 -25.52 -16.51 20.47
C LEU A 47 -26.43 -16.16 21.66
N SER A 48 -26.45 -14.89 22.08
CA SER A 48 -27.34 -14.39 23.15
C SER A 48 -28.81 -14.18 22.72
N CYS A 49 -29.05 -14.12 21.41
CA CYS A 49 -30.42 -14.07 20.87
C CYS A 49 -30.88 -15.49 20.54
N PHE A 50 -31.77 -16.02 21.33
CA PHE A 50 -32.33 -17.39 21.28
C PHE A 50 -33.13 -17.75 20.02
N ASP A 51 -32.88 -17.12 18.89
CA ASP A 51 -33.51 -17.43 17.61
C ASP A 51 -32.55 -18.17 16.69
N ASP A 52 -32.63 -19.49 16.65
CA ASP A 52 -31.94 -20.38 15.71
C ASP A 52 -32.27 -20.10 14.23
N SER A 53 -33.14 -19.13 13.96
CA SER A 53 -33.60 -18.76 12.62
C SER A 53 -32.73 -17.68 11.93
N VAL A 54 -31.78 -17.06 12.64
CA VAL A 54 -30.97 -15.98 12.09
C VAL A 54 -29.80 -16.53 11.29
N SER A 55 -29.91 -16.42 9.99
CA SER A 55 -28.86 -16.84 9.03
C SER A 55 -27.62 -15.93 9.07
N PRO A 56 -26.44 -16.47 8.86
CA PRO A 56 -25.22 -15.66 8.79
C PRO A 56 -25.30 -14.66 7.62
N HIS A 57 -24.87 -13.44 7.88
CA HIS A 57 -24.73 -12.40 6.88
C HIS A 57 -23.34 -12.47 6.27
N THR A 58 -23.26 -12.38 4.95
CA THR A 58 -21.96 -12.43 4.23
C THR A 58 -21.74 -11.12 3.48
N ILE A 59 -20.61 -10.52 3.75
CA ILE A 59 -20.17 -9.27 3.10
C ILE A 59 -18.98 -9.57 2.20
N ARG A 60 -19.07 -9.20 0.93
CA ARG A 60 -18.00 -9.36 -0.04
C ARG A 60 -17.69 -8.01 -0.70
N ILE A 61 -16.42 -7.64 -0.73
CA ILE A 61 -15.94 -6.45 -1.43
C ILE A 61 -15.50 -6.89 -2.82
N HIS A 62 -15.98 -6.22 -3.88
CA HIS A 62 -15.72 -6.63 -5.27
C HIS A 62 -14.73 -5.74 -5.99
N SER A 63 -14.80 -4.44 -5.78
CA SER A 63 -13.97 -3.50 -6.52
C SER A 63 -13.65 -2.27 -5.70
N VAL A 64 -12.59 -1.61 -6.08
CA VAL A 64 -12.14 -0.36 -5.48
C VAL A 64 -12.01 0.71 -6.55
N ARG A 65 -12.41 1.93 -6.21
CA ARG A 65 -12.25 3.12 -7.03
C ARG A 65 -11.61 4.22 -6.20
N TYR A 66 -10.68 4.91 -6.80
CA TYR A 66 -10.03 6.10 -6.21
C TYR A 66 -10.55 7.34 -6.91
N ASP A 67 -10.70 8.41 -6.15
CA ASP A 67 -11.03 9.71 -6.68
C ASP A 67 -9.81 10.64 -6.63
N VAL A 68 -9.96 11.86 -7.11
CA VAL A 68 -8.88 12.86 -7.10
C VAL A 68 -8.60 13.31 -5.65
N PRO A 69 -7.32 13.61 -5.30
CA PRO A 69 -6.99 14.15 -3.99
C PRO A 69 -7.85 15.37 -3.63
N SER A 70 -8.51 15.29 -2.49
CA SER A 70 -9.47 16.29 -2.06
C SER A 70 -9.40 16.49 -0.54
N THR A 71 -9.87 17.61 -0.07
CA THR A 71 -10.05 17.90 1.36
C THR A 71 -11.49 18.26 1.66
N VAL A 72 -11.94 17.96 2.88
CA VAL A 72 -13.26 18.36 3.35
C VAL A 72 -13.09 19.60 4.23
N GLU A 73 -13.70 20.69 3.82
CA GLU A 73 -13.68 21.94 4.59
C GLU A 73 -14.61 21.85 5.80
N LYS A 74 -14.45 22.79 6.74
CA LYS A 74 -15.29 22.83 7.97
C LYS A 74 -16.79 23.03 7.69
N ASN A 75 -17.12 23.60 6.55
CA ASN A 75 -18.50 23.75 6.08
C ASN A 75 -19.07 22.50 5.39
N GLY A 76 -18.28 21.44 5.25
CA GLY A 76 -18.66 20.19 4.59
C GLY A 76 -18.37 20.16 3.09
N ASP A 77 -17.89 21.24 2.49
CA ASP A 77 -17.57 21.30 1.07
C ASP A 77 -16.34 20.46 0.75
N ILE A 78 -16.39 19.72 -0.34
CA ILE A 78 -15.25 18.94 -0.86
C ILE A 78 -14.52 19.81 -1.89
N ARG A 79 -13.22 20.05 -1.66
CA ARG A 79 -12.37 20.81 -2.57
C ARG A 79 -11.17 19.96 -3.01
N LEU A 80 -10.75 20.14 -4.25
CA LEU A 80 -9.52 19.56 -4.74
C LEU A 80 -8.35 20.08 -3.91
N CYS A 81 -7.46 19.17 -3.52
CA CYS A 81 -6.28 19.49 -2.76
C CYS A 81 -5.05 19.40 -3.67
N THR A 82 -4.21 20.41 -3.64
CA THR A 82 -2.89 20.38 -4.29
C THR A 82 -1.81 20.03 -3.26
N PRO A 83 -0.66 19.49 -3.68
CA PRO A 83 0.44 19.23 -2.76
C PRO A 83 0.90 20.48 -2.01
N MET A 84 0.97 21.63 -2.70
CA MET A 84 1.31 22.92 -2.06
C MET A 84 0.32 23.32 -0.98
N GLU A 85 -0.98 23.19 -1.26
CA GLU A 85 -2.01 23.48 -0.28
C GLU A 85 -1.90 22.56 0.95
N ALA A 86 -1.62 21.27 0.72
CA ALA A 86 -1.41 20.30 1.80
C ALA A 86 -0.22 20.66 2.69
N ARG A 87 0.88 21.21 2.13
CA ARG A 87 2.03 21.69 2.90
C ARG A 87 1.71 22.93 3.73
N VAL A 88 1.06 23.92 3.12
CA VAL A 88 0.78 25.20 3.77
C VAL A 88 -0.27 25.09 4.89
N ARG A 89 -1.25 24.20 4.71
CA ARG A 89 -2.38 24.02 5.65
C ARG A 89 -2.18 22.84 6.60
N ASP A 90 -0.99 22.25 6.65
CA ASP A 90 -0.68 21.08 7.48
C ASP A 90 -1.66 19.91 7.28
N LEU A 91 -2.09 19.69 6.02
CA LEU A 91 -3.03 18.63 5.67
C LEU A 91 -2.31 17.35 5.26
N MET A 92 -3.09 16.26 5.24
CA MET A 92 -2.67 15.02 4.59
C MET A 92 -3.09 15.07 3.11
N TYR A 93 -2.13 14.93 2.20
CA TYR A 93 -2.40 14.80 0.77
C TYR A 93 -2.92 13.39 0.47
N SER A 94 -4.23 13.25 0.34
CA SER A 94 -4.90 11.95 0.23
C SER A 94 -6.11 12.00 -0.69
N ALA A 95 -6.39 10.85 -1.31
CA ALA A 95 -7.55 10.62 -2.16
C ALA A 95 -8.61 9.79 -1.42
N PRO A 96 -9.90 10.06 -1.58
CA PRO A 96 -10.93 9.18 -1.08
C PRO A 96 -10.97 7.88 -1.87
N MET A 97 -11.20 6.79 -1.17
CA MET A 97 -11.32 5.45 -1.72
C MET A 97 -12.74 4.94 -1.51
N TYR A 98 -13.35 4.47 -2.57
CA TYR A 98 -14.69 3.91 -2.59
C TYR A 98 -14.64 2.44 -2.97
N VAL A 99 -15.54 1.65 -2.39
CA VAL A 99 -15.64 0.22 -2.65
C VAL A 99 -17.06 -0.16 -3.03
N ASN A 100 -17.19 -1.18 -3.88
CA ASN A 100 -18.47 -1.81 -4.15
C ASN A 100 -18.59 -3.06 -3.29
N VAL A 101 -19.70 -3.17 -2.58
CA VAL A 101 -19.95 -4.23 -1.60
C VAL A 101 -21.18 -5.02 -1.98
N GLN A 102 -21.05 -6.32 -1.99
CA GLN A 102 -22.13 -7.26 -2.11
C GLN A 102 -22.49 -7.82 -0.72
N TYR A 103 -23.74 -7.69 -0.35
CA TYR A 103 -24.28 -8.17 0.90
C TYR A 103 -25.25 -9.30 0.66
N GLU A 104 -24.91 -10.47 1.16
CA GLU A 104 -25.74 -11.67 1.06
C GLU A 104 -26.39 -11.95 2.42
N HIS A 105 -27.70 -12.09 2.42
CA HIS A 105 -28.46 -12.47 3.60
C HIS A 105 -29.63 -13.39 3.22
N VAL A 106 -30.21 -14.06 4.19
CA VAL A 106 -31.34 -14.97 3.97
C VAL A 106 -32.56 -14.37 4.59
N VAL A 107 -33.59 -14.12 3.76
CA VAL A 107 -34.92 -13.67 4.20
C VAL A 107 -35.92 -14.73 3.83
N ASN A 108 -36.70 -15.23 4.80
CA ASN A 108 -37.73 -16.26 4.57
C ASN A 108 -37.20 -17.52 3.86
N GLY A 109 -35.98 -17.96 4.18
CA GLY A 109 -35.37 -19.15 3.57
C GLY A 109 -34.83 -18.93 2.14
N LYS A 110 -34.94 -17.72 1.58
CA LYS A 110 -34.36 -17.36 0.25
C LYS A 110 -33.15 -16.49 0.43
N LYS A 111 -32.09 -16.82 -0.29
CA LYS A 111 -30.89 -15.94 -0.37
C LYS A 111 -31.26 -14.69 -1.16
N GLN A 112 -31.04 -13.56 -0.55
CA GLN A 112 -31.12 -12.24 -1.17
C GLN A 112 -29.71 -11.63 -1.22
N VAL A 113 -29.42 -10.98 -2.33
CA VAL A 113 -28.12 -10.35 -2.58
C VAL A 113 -28.38 -8.88 -2.91
N ASP A 114 -27.88 -8.01 -2.07
CA ASP A 114 -27.98 -6.57 -2.26
C ASP A 114 -26.59 -6.02 -2.66
N GLU A 115 -26.54 -5.15 -3.65
CA GLU A 115 -25.32 -4.50 -4.10
C GLU A 115 -25.33 -3.04 -3.70
N PHE A 116 -24.29 -2.64 -2.99
CA PHE A 116 -24.04 -1.26 -2.62
C PHE A 116 -22.83 -0.75 -3.38
N LYS A 117 -23.02 0.31 -4.17
CA LYS A 117 -21.98 0.91 -4.99
C LYS A 117 -21.45 2.18 -4.35
N ASP A 118 -20.17 2.45 -4.60
CA ASP A 118 -19.47 3.67 -4.22
C ASP A 118 -19.57 4.00 -2.71
N ILE A 119 -19.45 2.98 -1.87
CA ILE A 119 -19.38 3.19 -0.42
C ILE A 119 -18.02 3.80 -0.09
N TYR A 120 -18.03 4.95 0.59
CA TYR A 120 -16.80 5.52 1.13
C TYR A 120 -16.16 4.55 2.12
N PHE A 121 -14.91 4.19 1.87
CA PHE A 121 -14.18 3.24 2.70
C PHE A 121 -13.10 3.91 3.54
N ALA A 122 -12.20 4.66 2.91
CA ALA A 122 -11.08 5.29 3.58
C ALA A 122 -10.48 6.42 2.72
N ARG A 123 -9.49 7.12 3.28
CA ARG A 123 -8.63 8.02 2.53
C ARG A 123 -7.25 7.40 2.40
N MET A 124 -6.76 7.36 1.17
CA MET A 124 -5.44 6.82 0.84
C MET A 124 -4.45 7.96 0.63
N PRO A 125 -3.31 7.98 1.33
CA PRO A 125 -2.24 8.93 1.04
C PRO A 125 -1.78 8.78 -0.41
N VAL A 126 -1.62 9.90 -1.11
CA VAL A 126 -1.20 9.91 -2.52
C VAL A 126 0.24 10.37 -2.62
N MET A 127 1.02 9.60 -3.37
CA MET A 127 2.40 9.97 -3.69
C MET A 127 2.42 11.11 -4.71
N VAL A 128 3.19 12.14 -4.44
CA VAL A 128 3.33 13.29 -5.34
C VAL A 128 3.91 12.83 -6.67
N ARG A 129 3.31 13.24 -7.79
CA ARG A 129 3.60 12.86 -9.18
C ARG A 129 3.29 11.41 -9.55
N SER A 130 2.54 10.68 -8.72
CA SER A 130 1.99 9.37 -9.10
C SER A 130 0.78 9.51 -10.04
N SER A 131 0.27 8.39 -10.54
CA SER A 131 -0.92 8.35 -11.41
C SER A 131 -2.16 8.99 -10.80
N LEU A 132 -2.32 8.95 -9.47
CA LEU A 132 -3.43 9.57 -8.73
C LEU A 132 -3.19 11.04 -8.38
N CYS A 133 -2.00 11.58 -8.65
CA CYS A 133 -1.65 12.93 -8.24
C CYS A 133 -2.42 13.99 -9.04
N SER A 134 -2.90 15.03 -8.37
CA SER A 134 -3.59 16.15 -9.00
C SER A 134 -2.70 16.98 -9.94
N LEU A 135 -1.37 16.76 -9.92
CA LEU A 135 -0.42 17.45 -10.81
C LEU A 135 -0.39 16.85 -12.22
N ASN A 136 -0.91 15.63 -12.42
CA ASN A 136 -0.90 14.99 -13.72
C ASN A 136 -1.73 15.79 -14.75
N GLY A 137 -1.11 16.11 -15.89
CA GLY A 137 -1.77 16.79 -17.01
C GLY A 137 -2.01 18.29 -16.80
N GLY A 138 -1.37 18.92 -15.82
CA GLY A 138 -1.51 20.35 -15.56
C GLY A 138 -0.19 21.12 -15.62
N ASP A 139 -0.28 22.44 -15.75
CA ASP A 139 0.83 23.34 -15.61
C ASP A 139 1.23 23.46 -14.14
N ASP A 140 2.45 23.03 -13.80
CA ASP A 140 2.97 23.04 -12.43
C ASP A 140 3.03 24.47 -11.86
N TYR A 141 3.34 25.45 -12.68
CA TYR A 141 3.40 26.84 -12.26
C TYR A 141 2.04 27.39 -11.83
N SER A 142 0.95 26.99 -12.49
CA SER A 142 -0.40 27.41 -12.13
C SER A 142 -0.86 26.84 -10.77
N LYS A 143 -0.24 25.73 -10.36
CA LYS A 143 -0.49 25.07 -9.07
C LYS A 143 0.53 25.43 -7.99
N ASN A 144 1.41 26.41 -8.25
CA ASN A 144 2.52 26.82 -7.39
C ASN A 144 3.49 25.69 -7.02
N GLU A 145 3.68 24.74 -7.94
CA GLU A 145 4.61 23.63 -7.75
C GLU A 145 5.88 23.83 -8.58
N CYS A 146 7.00 23.31 -8.08
CA CYS A 146 8.26 23.36 -8.78
C CYS A 146 8.30 22.33 -9.92
N PRO A 147 8.54 22.74 -11.18
CA PRO A 147 8.63 21.79 -12.30
C PRO A 147 9.82 20.81 -12.17
N HIS A 148 10.84 21.18 -11.39
CA HIS A 148 12.02 20.35 -11.15
C HIS A 148 11.86 19.37 -9.98
N ASP A 149 10.72 19.39 -9.26
CA ASP A 149 10.45 18.45 -8.22
C ASP A 149 10.18 17.05 -8.83
N PRO A 150 11.01 16.03 -8.53
CA PRO A 150 10.83 14.69 -9.09
C PRO A 150 9.65 13.93 -8.47
N GLY A 151 9.05 14.39 -7.37
CA GLY A 151 8.01 13.66 -6.63
C GLY A 151 8.53 12.41 -5.93
N GLY A 152 7.67 11.40 -5.75
CA GLY A 152 8.05 10.13 -5.13
C GLY A 152 8.01 10.14 -3.60
N TYR A 153 7.33 11.10 -3.00
CA TYR A 153 7.15 11.25 -1.56
C TYR A 153 5.68 11.52 -1.21
N PHE A 154 5.34 11.38 0.05
CA PHE A 154 4.01 11.66 0.60
C PHE A 154 4.03 12.94 1.42
N ILE A 155 2.89 13.63 1.49
CA ILE A 155 2.70 14.77 2.39
C ILE A 155 1.73 14.35 3.49
N VAL A 156 2.22 14.30 4.72
CA VAL A 156 1.47 13.89 5.90
C VAL A 156 1.56 14.98 6.95
N ASN A 157 0.43 15.60 7.25
CA ASN A 157 0.35 16.74 8.17
C ASN A 157 1.35 17.84 7.78
N GLY A 158 1.32 18.25 6.51
CA GLY A 158 2.17 19.30 5.95
C GLY A 158 3.65 18.92 5.75
N ARG A 159 4.07 17.75 6.22
CA ARG A 159 5.48 17.31 6.15
C ARG A 159 5.69 16.30 5.03
N GLU A 160 6.74 16.51 4.27
CA GLU A 160 7.17 15.56 3.24
C GLU A 160 7.83 14.34 3.88
N LYS A 161 7.35 13.16 3.49
CA LYS A 161 7.85 11.87 3.98
C LYS A 161 8.10 10.93 2.83
N THR A 162 9.26 10.28 2.82
CA THR A 162 9.59 9.25 1.84
C THR A 162 9.73 7.89 2.51
N LEU A 163 9.48 6.85 1.73
CA LEU A 163 9.74 5.48 2.14
C LEU A 163 11.17 5.12 1.75
N VAL A 164 11.98 4.76 2.74
CA VAL A 164 13.33 4.25 2.50
C VAL A 164 13.26 2.73 2.39
N VAL A 165 13.63 2.20 1.23
CA VAL A 165 13.68 0.76 1.00
C VAL A 165 14.84 0.17 1.79
N GLN A 166 14.54 -0.87 2.57
CA GLN A 166 15.54 -1.63 3.33
C GLN A 166 15.58 -3.06 2.81
N GLU A 167 16.77 -3.52 2.48
CA GLU A 167 17.00 -4.92 2.14
C GLU A 167 17.08 -5.77 3.41
N ARG A 168 16.42 -6.90 3.38
CA ARG A 168 16.41 -7.87 4.46
C ARG A 168 16.53 -9.27 3.87
N ILE A 169 17.21 -10.15 4.57
CA ILE A 169 17.23 -11.58 4.22
C ILE A 169 15.80 -12.12 4.20
N SER A 170 15.47 -12.85 3.15
CA SER A 170 14.15 -13.45 2.99
C SER A 170 13.87 -14.45 4.11
N PRO A 171 12.75 -14.30 4.84
CA PRO A 171 12.41 -15.24 5.90
C PRO A 171 11.95 -16.59 5.33
N ASN A 172 11.98 -17.62 6.15
CA ASN A 172 11.58 -19.00 5.82
C ASN A 172 12.42 -19.67 4.71
N ILE A 173 13.64 -19.18 4.48
CA ILE A 173 14.61 -19.76 3.56
C ILE A 173 15.89 -20.07 4.34
N ILE A 174 16.43 -21.27 4.15
CA ILE A 174 17.69 -21.66 4.75
C ILE A 174 18.83 -21.16 3.87
N PHE A 175 19.65 -20.27 4.42
CA PHE A 175 20.85 -19.77 3.75
C PHE A 175 22.05 -20.54 4.26
N CYS A 176 22.81 -21.17 3.36
CA CYS A 176 24.03 -21.85 3.66
C CYS A 176 25.21 -21.01 3.19
N PHE A 177 26.12 -20.71 4.10
CA PHE A 177 27.31 -19.92 3.81
C PHE A 177 28.52 -20.85 3.74
N GLY A 178 29.36 -20.64 2.72
CA GLY A 178 30.55 -21.42 2.47
C GLY A 178 31.69 -21.16 3.47
N PRO A 179 32.82 -21.83 3.30
CA PRO A 179 33.88 -21.87 4.30
C PRO A 179 34.61 -20.52 4.38
N ASN A 180 34.26 -19.74 5.35
CA ASN A 180 35.21 -18.79 5.92
C ASN A 180 35.91 -19.52 7.06
N GLU A 181 37.20 -19.81 6.93
CA GLU A 181 38.03 -20.40 7.96
C GLU A 181 37.57 -21.80 8.48
N CYS A 182 37.13 -22.67 7.57
CA CYS A 182 36.72 -24.04 7.91
C CYS A 182 35.41 -24.19 8.70
N ILE A 183 34.55 -23.19 8.74
CA ILE A 183 33.26 -23.29 9.41
C ILE A 183 32.15 -23.11 8.38
N TYR A 184 31.31 -24.14 8.23
CA TYR A 184 30.04 -24.02 7.52
C TYR A 184 28.95 -23.56 8.50
N HIS A 185 28.12 -22.60 8.13
CA HIS A 185 26.98 -22.24 8.93
C HIS A 185 25.74 -22.06 8.07
N ALA A 186 24.60 -22.36 8.63
CA ALA A 186 23.31 -22.10 8.03
C ALA A 186 22.49 -21.19 8.94
N GLU A 187 21.83 -20.22 8.34
CA GLU A 187 20.93 -19.31 9.04
C GLU A 187 19.51 -19.49 8.48
N TYR A 188 18.55 -19.51 9.38
CA TYR A 188 17.14 -19.64 9.07
C TYR A 188 16.34 -18.69 9.96
N ASP A 189 15.64 -17.75 9.35
CA ASP A 189 14.70 -16.86 10.02
C ASP A 189 13.28 -17.33 9.77
N SER A 190 12.56 -17.71 10.83
CA SER A 190 11.18 -18.14 10.76
C SER A 190 10.24 -16.99 11.10
N ILE A 191 9.22 -16.77 10.28
CA ILE A 191 8.07 -15.95 10.62
C ILE A 191 6.91 -16.89 10.91
N ALA A 192 6.75 -17.23 12.18
CA ALA A 192 5.54 -17.84 12.73
C ALA A 192 4.88 -16.83 13.66
N HIS A 193 4.29 -17.26 14.77
CA HIS A 193 3.78 -16.35 15.81
C HIS A 193 4.86 -15.52 16.52
N ARG A 194 6.12 -15.94 16.42
CA ARG A 194 7.31 -15.20 16.89
C ARG A 194 8.42 -15.36 15.88
N VAL A 195 9.15 -14.28 15.64
CA VAL A 195 10.37 -14.33 14.84
C VAL A 195 11.43 -15.10 15.65
N ALA A 196 11.90 -16.21 15.11
CA ALA A 196 12.98 -17.00 15.70
C ALA A 196 14.10 -17.15 14.66
N THR A 197 15.31 -16.79 15.05
CA THR A 197 16.52 -17.00 14.23
C THR A 197 17.24 -18.24 14.73
N LEU A 198 17.42 -19.23 13.86
CA LEU A 198 18.19 -20.42 14.14
C LEU A 198 19.55 -20.34 13.40
N LYS A 199 20.64 -20.35 14.15
CA LYS A 199 22.01 -20.38 13.59
C LYS A 199 22.66 -21.73 13.88
N ILE A 200 22.91 -22.51 12.84
CA ILE A 200 23.60 -23.79 12.93
C ILE A 200 25.03 -23.62 12.44
N LYS A 201 26.01 -23.87 13.30
CA LYS A 201 27.43 -23.85 12.96
C LYS A 201 27.96 -25.30 12.95
N VAL A 202 28.45 -25.73 11.81
CA VAL A 202 29.09 -27.03 11.68
C VAL A 202 30.61 -26.81 11.73
N LYS A 203 31.26 -27.26 12.80
CA LYS A 203 32.73 -27.29 12.89
C LYS A 203 33.25 -28.45 12.05
N LYS A 204 34.30 -28.21 11.28
CA LYS A 204 35.00 -29.29 10.58
C LYS A 204 35.59 -30.25 11.64
N PHE A 205 35.12 -31.48 11.65
CA PHE A 205 35.74 -32.52 12.46
C PHE A 205 37.09 -32.88 11.85
N GLY A 206 38.14 -32.84 12.67
CA GLY A 206 39.36 -33.53 12.40
C GLY A 206 40.47 -32.74 11.74
N SER A 207 41.32 -32.19 12.53
CA SER A 207 42.72 -32.58 12.52
C SER A 207 43.14 -32.53 14.00
N THR A 208 43.06 -33.67 14.60
CA THR A 208 43.92 -33.96 15.76
C THR A 208 45.36 -33.78 15.32
N PRO A 209 46.19 -33.13 16.12
CA PRO A 209 47.62 -33.02 15.86
C PRO A 209 48.30 -34.36 15.84
#